data_fe1f252c0240169b7c6ab91ee5874c90
#
_entry.id   fe1f252c0240169b7c6ab91ee5874c90
#
_cell.length_a   1.000
_cell.length_b   1.000
_cell.length_c   1.000
_cell.angle_alpha   90.00
_cell.angle_beta   90.00
_cell.angle_gamma   90.00
#
_symmetry.space_group_name_H-M   'P 1'
#
loop_
_entity.id
_entity.type
_entity.pdbx_description
1 polymer ?
#
loop_
_entity_poly.entity_id
_entity_poly.type
_entity_poly.pdbx_seq_one_letter_code
_entity_poly.pdbx_strand_id
1 'polypeptide(L)'
;SVNTQFESIPLSAGNITYIRNAVKATVDSYDGTVNIYAWDEKDPILQTWSKAFPGVVQPKSAIPAGVLDHIRYPEDMFKVQRDVLAKYHVGDPQAFYSGQDFWIVPEDPTKPTVGQAQPPYYLTLQMPDQEAPTFSLTTTYAPTKRQTLAAFMSVNSDYGDDYGTIRVL
;
A
#
# COMPACT_ATOMS: atom_id res chain seq x y z
N SER A 1 -11.98 24.69 18.59
CA SER A 1 -10.83 24.22 17.82
C SER A 1 -10.97 22.72 17.65
N VAL A 2 -11.29 22.27 16.44
CA VAL A 2 -11.31 20.84 16.11
C VAL A 2 -9.84 20.40 16.02
N ASN A 3 -9.40 19.66 17.03
CA ASN A 3 -8.07 19.08 17.06
C ASN A 3 -8.12 17.83 16.19
N THR A 4 -7.90 17.98 14.89
CA THR A 4 -7.68 16.86 13.99
C THR A 4 -6.28 16.28 14.26
N GLN A 5 -6.17 15.48 15.31
CA GLN A 5 -5.04 14.58 15.44
C GLN A 5 -5.20 13.49 14.38
N PHE A 6 -4.54 13.66 13.26
CA PHE A 6 -4.30 12.54 12.35
C PHE A 6 -3.47 11.51 13.14
N GLU A 7 -4.06 10.36 13.42
CA GLU A 7 -3.28 9.24 13.96
C GLU A 7 -2.16 8.95 12.97
N SER A 8 -0.94 9.17 13.41
CA SER A 8 0.24 8.83 12.62
C SER A 8 0.42 7.31 12.64
N ILE A 9 0.60 6.71 11.45
CA ILE A 9 0.83 5.28 11.33
C ILE A 9 2.34 5.04 11.47
N PRO A 10 2.77 4.20 12.42
CA PRO A 10 4.19 3.90 12.59
C PRO A 10 4.66 3.03 11.41
N LEU A 11 5.63 3.53 10.67
CA LEU A 11 6.39 2.77 9.69
C LEU A 11 7.85 2.66 10.15
N SER A 12 8.64 1.80 9.52
CA SER A 12 10.05 1.60 9.84
C SER A 12 10.90 2.89 9.85
N ALA A 13 10.43 3.94 9.17
CA ALA A 13 11.07 5.27 9.08
C ALA A 13 10.50 6.31 10.06
N GLY A 14 9.58 5.95 10.97
CA GLY A 14 8.92 6.87 11.91
C GLY A 14 7.42 7.04 11.63
N ASN A 15 6.81 8.06 12.22
CA ASN A 15 5.38 8.35 12.06
C ASN A 15 5.15 9.13 10.77
N ILE A 16 4.31 8.60 9.89
CA ILE A 16 3.96 9.22 8.61
C ILE A 16 2.51 9.71 8.65
N THR A 17 2.29 10.96 8.28
CA THR A 17 0.96 11.58 8.17
C THR A 17 0.46 11.68 6.73
N TYR A 18 1.34 11.46 5.76
CA TYR A 18 1.04 11.55 4.34
C TYR A 18 1.90 10.55 3.56
N ILE A 19 1.27 9.76 2.70
CA ILE A 19 1.95 8.82 1.80
C ILE A 19 1.26 8.82 0.43
N ARG A 20 2.05 8.88 -0.64
CA ARG A 20 1.58 8.75 -2.02
C ARG A 20 2.60 8.00 -2.86
N ASN A 21 2.09 7.27 -3.85
CA ASN A 21 2.91 6.60 -4.85
C ASN A 21 3.09 7.52 -6.07
N ALA A 22 3.73 8.69 -5.87
CA ALA A 22 3.85 9.71 -6.90
C ALA A 22 5.11 9.54 -7.78
N VAL A 23 6.12 8.81 -7.31
CA VAL A 23 7.36 8.57 -8.03
C VAL A 23 7.77 7.10 -8.00
N LYS A 24 8.51 6.69 -9.03
CA LYS A 24 9.27 5.43 -9.06
C LYS A 24 10.73 5.77 -9.31
N ALA A 25 11.62 5.01 -8.72
CA ALA A 25 13.04 5.17 -8.94
C ALA A 25 13.68 3.84 -9.33
N THR A 26 14.67 3.92 -10.21
CA THR A 26 15.55 2.80 -10.53
C THR A 26 16.97 3.16 -10.15
N VAL A 27 17.71 2.17 -9.67
CA VAL A 27 19.15 2.30 -9.37
C VAL A 27 19.87 1.25 -10.20
N ASP A 28 20.81 1.68 -11.02
CA ASP A 28 21.69 0.76 -11.73
C ASP A 28 22.68 0.16 -10.74
N SER A 29 22.74 -1.17 -10.69
CA SER A 29 23.60 -1.89 -9.75
C SER A 29 25.09 -1.90 -10.16
N TYR A 30 25.41 -1.51 -11.38
CA TYR A 30 26.78 -1.43 -11.88
C TYR A 30 27.47 -0.12 -11.57
N ASP A 31 26.80 1.00 -11.85
CA ASP A 31 27.38 2.32 -11.74
C ASP A 31 26.69 3.23 -10.71
N GLY A 32 25.60 2.77 -10.11
CA GLY A 32 24.85 3.53 -9.12
C GLY A 32 23.98 4.66 -9.70
N THR A 33 23.81 4.72 -11.02
CA THR A 33 22.95 5.71 -11.65
C THR A 33 21.52 5.61 -11.15
N VAL A 34 20.97 6.74 -10.69
CA VAL A 34 19.59 6.82 -10.19
C VAL A 34 18.73 7.56 -11.20
N ASN A 35 17.65 6.93 -11.64
CA ASN A 35 16.61 7.56 -12.45
C ASN A 35 15.32 7.66 -11.64
N ILE A 36 14.70 8.85 -11.61
CA ILE A 36 13.45 9.12 -10.92
C ILE A 36 12.38 9.41 -11.97
N TYR A 37 11.26 8.71 -11.89
CA TYR A 37 10.16 8.83 -12.85
C TYR A 37 8.89 9.31 -12.17
N ALA A 38 8.18 10.24 -12.80
CA ALA A 38 6.85 10.65 -12.39
C ALA A 38 5.88 9.47 -12.58
N TRP A 39 5.31 8.96 -11.49
CA TRP A 39 4.29 7.92 -11.55
C TRP A 39 2.88 8.51 -11.58
N ASP A 40 2.61 9.48 -10.71
CA ASP A 40 1.41 10.31 -10.72
C ASP A 40 1.77 11.74 -11.10
N GLU A 41 1.75 12.04 -12.40
CA GLU A 41 2.12 13.35 -12.94
C GLU A 41 1.22 14.49 -12.47
N LYS A 42 0.04 14.16 -11.90
CA LYS A 42 -0.91 15.15 -11.38
C LYS A 42 -0.69 15.47 -9.91
N ASP A 43 0.20 14.75 -9.23
CA ASP A 43 0.50 15.01 -7.82
C ASP A 43 1.08 16.41 -7.62
N PRO A 44 0.46 17.28 -6.78
CA PRO A 44 0.89 18.68 -6.64
C PRO A 44 2.27 18.81 -5.98
N ILE A 45 2.64 17.88 -5.09
CA ILE A 45 3.95 17.88 -4.44
C ILE A 45 5.02 17.52 -5.46
N LEU A 46 4.80 16.48 -6.27
CA LEU A 46 5.71 16.12 -7.35
C LEU A 46 5.89 17.25 -8.35
N GLN A 47 4.80 17.91 -8.75
CA GLN A 47 4.87 19.07 -9.65
C GLN A 47 5.69 20.23 -9.06
N THR A 48 5.58 20.47 -7.77
CA THR A 48 6.35 21.49 -7.07
C THR A 48 7.84 21.14 -7.07
N TRP A 49 8.19 19.90 -6.76
CA TRP A 49 9.57 19.43 -6.77
C TRP A 49 10.17 19.44 -8.17
N SER A 50 9.40 19.05 -9.21
CA SER A 50 9.86 19.07 -10.61
C SER A 50 10.15 20.48 -11.10
N LYS A 51 9.43 21.49 -10.60
CA LYS A 51 9.72 22.91 -10.89
C LYS A 51 10.95 23.41 -10.13
N ALA A 52 11.13 23.00 -8.89
CA ALA A 52 12.29 23.39 -8.07
C ALA A 52 13.59 22.76 -8.57
N PHE A 53 13.53 21.55 -9.12
CA PHE A 53 14.67 20.79 -9.61
C PHE A 53 14.41 20.27 -11.04
N PRO A 54 14.50 21.16 -12.06
CA PRO A 54 14.24 20.77 -13.44
C PRO A 54 15.20 19.67 -13.92
N GLY A 55 14.66 18.68 -14.62
CA GLY A 55 15.44 17.60 -15.22
C GLY A 55 15.78 16.42 -14.28
N VAL A 56 15.45 16.50 -12.99
CA VAL A 56 15.66 15.40 -12.04
C VAL A 56 14.59 14.32 -12.20
N VAL A 57 13.35 14.72 -12.42
CA VAL A 57 12.23 13.80 -12.59
C VAL A 57 11.92 13.65 -14.07
N GLN A 58 11.97 12.42 -14.55
CA GLN A 58 11.61 12.05 -15.92
C GLN A 58 10.10 11.74 -16.03
N PRO A 59 9.47 11.92 -17.20
CA PRO A 59 8.07 11.55 -17.36
C PRO A 59 7.86 10.02 -17.25
N LYS A 60 6.66 9.59 -16.89
CA LYS A 60 6.30 8.17 -16.80
C LYS A 60 6.59 7.41 -18.09
N SER A 61 6.41 8.06 -19.26
CA SER A 61 6.66 7.47 -20.56
C SER A 61 8.14 7.14 -20.84
N ALA A 62 9.06 7.67 -20.04
CA ALA A 62 10.50 7.38 -20.16
C ALA A 62 10.89 6.07 -19.43
N ILE A 63 9.99 5.44 -18.68
CA ILE A 63 10.28 4.17 -18.00
C ILE A 63 10.47 3.08 -19.05
N PRO A 64 11.61 2.36 -19.07
CA PRO A 64 11.82 1.25 -19.99
C PRO A 64 10.77 0.15 -19.80
N ALA A 65 10.30 -0.47 -20.89
CA ALA A 65 9.27 -1.52 -20.84
C ALA A 65 9.66 -2.67 -19.91
N GLY A 66 10.91 -3.14 -19.97
CA GLY A 66 11.37 -4.19 -19.06
C GLY A 66 11.38 -3.80 -17.58
N VAL A 67 11.44 -2.50 -17.26
CA VAL A 67 11.30 -2.01 -15.87
C VAL A 67 9.83 -2.00 -15.47
N LEU A 68 8.91 -1.64 -16.38
CA LEU A 68 7.46 -1.64 -16.11
C LEU A 68 6.98 -3.04 -15.69
N ASP A 69 7.46 -4.09 -16.32
CA ASP A 69 7.10 -5.48 -15.97
C ASP A 69 7.54 -5.90 -14.56
N HIS A 70 8.51 -5.17 -13.98
CA HIS A 70 9.05 -5.43 -12.65
C HIS A 70 8.54 -4.45 -11.58
N ILE A 71 7.74 -3.46 -11.97
CA ILE A 71 7.14 -2.54 -10.99
C ILE A 71 6.16 -3.32 -10.10
N ARG A 72 6.25 -3.04 -8.80
CA ARG A 72 5.38 -3.65 -7.79
C ARG A 72 4.66 -2.56 -6.99
N TYR A 73 3.54 -2.94 -6.39
CA TYR A 73 2.82 -2.04 -5.51
C TYR A 73 3.64 -1.76 -4.25
N PRO A 74 3.71 -0.51 -3.76
CA PRO A 74 4.51 -0.17 -2.58
C PRO A 74 3.97 -0.84 -1.32
N GLU A 75 4.78 -1.66 -0.67
CA GLU A 75 4.39 -2.42 0.51
C GLU A 75 3.98 -1.52 1.68
N ASP A 76 4.73 -0.44 1.92
CA ASP A 76 4.41 0.47 3.02
C ASP A 76 3.09 1.23 2.79
N MET A 77 2.79 1.59 1.54
CA MET A 77 1.49 2.16 1.20
C MET A 77 0.36 1.15 1.44
N PHE A 78 0.59 -0.11 1.07
CA PHE A 78 -0.38 -1.19 1.34
C PHE A 78 -0.61 -1.39 2.84
N LYS A 79 0.45 -1.35 3.67
CA LYS A 79 0.32 -1.44 5.14
C LYS A 79 -0.54 -0.31 5.70
N VAL A 80 -0.33 0.91 5.23
CA VAL A 80 -1.16 2.06 5.62
C VAL A 80 -2.62 1.84 5.23
N GLN A 81 -2.88 1.44 3.98
CA GLN A 81 -4.23 1.18 3.48
C GLN A 81 -4.91 0.04 4.26
N ARG A 82 -4.15 -1.02 4.57
CA ARG A 82 -4.58 -2.14 5.40
C ARG A 82 -5.05 -1.67 6.78
N ASP A 83 -4.26 -0.83 7.44
CA ASP A 83 -4.55 -0.37 8.79
C ASP A 83 -5.73 0.63 8.81
N VAL A 84 -5.87 1.44 7.76
CA VAL A 84 -7.03 2.31 7.57
C VAL A 84 -8.29 1.47 7.35
N LEU A 85 -8.26 0.49 6.44
CA LEU A 85 -9.42 -0.35 6.14
C LEU A 85 -9.87 -1.15 7.37
N ALA A 86 -8.93 -1.61 8.20
CA ALA A 86 -9.22 -2.36 9.43
C ALA A 86 -10.19 -1.63 10.39
N LYS A 87 -10.23 -0.31 10.35
CA LYS A 87 -11.12 0.53 11.17
C LYS A 87 -12.29 1.10 10.35
N TYR A 88 -12.00 1.63 9.16
CA TYR A 88 -12.97 2.44 8.38
C TYR A 88 -13.88 1.63 7.46
N HIS A 89 -13.85 0.30 7.50
CA HIS A 89 -14.88 -0.52 6.85
C HIS A 89 -16.21 -0.51 7.61
N VAL A 90 -16.21 -0.10 8.88
CA VAL A 90 -17.40 -0.04 9.73
C VAL A 90 -18.24 1.18 9.36
N GLY A 91 -19.41 0.96 8.77
CA GLY A 91 -20.29 2.03 8.32
C GLY A 91 -21.27 2.54 9.38
N ASP A 92 -21.51 1.79 10.45
CA ASP A 92 -22.39 2.21 11.55
C ASP A 92 -21.60 3.06 12.57
N PRO A 93 -22.04 4.30 12.87
CA PRO A 93 -21.34 5.16 13.81
C PRO A 93 -21.24 4.60 15.23
N GLN A 94 -22.26 3.90 15.71
CA GLN A 94 -22.25 3.33 17.06
C GLN A 94 -21.26 2.16 17.16
N ALA A 95 -21.23 1.29 16.17
CA ALA A 95 -20.24 0.22 16.06
C ALA A 95 -18.81 0.77 15.94
N PHE A 96 -18.65 1.84 15.14
CA PHE A 96 -17.35 2.50 14.99
C PHE A 96 -16.83 3.06 16.33
N TYR A 97 -17.63 3.81 17.08
CA TYR A 97 -17.23 4.35 18.38
C TYR A 97 -17.00 3.29 19.45
N SER A 98 -17.71 2.17 19.39
CA SER A 98 -17.49 1.04 20.31
C SER A 98 -16.24 0.22 19.96
N GLY A 99 -15.77 0.28 18.72
CA GLY A 99 -14.65 -0.52 18.20
C GLY A 99 -14.91 -2.02 18.15
N GLN A 100 -16.17 -2.46 18.29
CA GLN A 100 -16.50 -3.88 18.39
C GLN A 100 -16.29 -4.64 17.08
N ASP A 101 -16.53 -3.97 15.96
CA ASP A 101 -16.46 -4.57 14.63
C ASP A 101 -15.12 -4.28 13.91
N PHE A 102 -14.15 -3.70 14.61
CA PHE A 102 -12.83 -3.46 14.02
C PHE A 102 -12.12 -4.78 13.73
N TRP A 103 -11.39 -4.75 12.63
CA TRP A 103 -10.49 -5.85 12.26
C TRP A 103 -9.08 -5.59 12.77
N ILE A 104 -8.33 -6.66 12.90
CA ILE A 104 -6.90 -6.64 13.19
C ILE A 104 -6.17 -7.48 12.15
N VAL A 105 -4.92 -7.16 11.92
CA VAL A 105 -4.01 -8.06 11.20
C VAL A 105 -3.55 -9.13 12.19
N PRO A 106 -3.70 -10.43 11.87
CA PRO A 106 -3.24 -11.49 12.74
C PRO A 106 -1.75 -11.38 13.08
N GLU A 107 -1.37 -11.88 14.24
CA GLU A 107 0.05 -12.00 14.60
C GLU A 107 0.75 -13.05 13.73
N ASP A 108 2.04 -12.82 13.49
CA ASP A 108 2.88 -13.76 12.75
C ASP A 108 3.30 -14.94 13.67
N PRO A 109 2.77 -16.15 13.46
CA PRO A 109 3.08 -17.29 14.31
C PRO A 109 4.54 -17.77 14.19
N THR A 110 5.25 -17.30 13.16
CA THR A 110 6.66 -17.68 12.93
C THR A 110 7.64 -16.77 13.67
N LYS A 111 7.16 -15.67 14.25
CA LYS A 111 8.01 -14.71 14.96
C LYS A 111 7.96 -14.95 16.46
N PRO A 112 9.13 -14.93 17.13
CA PRO A 112 9.19 -15.13 18.58
C PRO A 112 8.67 -13.92 19.37
N THR A 113 8.53 -12.77 18.72
CA THR A 113 8.07 -11.53 19.37
C THR A 113 6.56 -11.46 19.32
N VAL A 114 5.91 -11.54 20.48
CA VAL A 114 4.47 -11.38 20.61
C VAL A 114 4.03 -9.99 20.15
N GLY A 115 2.92 -9.92 19.42
CA GLY A 115 2.35 -8.67 18.92
C GLY A 115 2.89 -8.20 17.57
N GLN A 116 3.76 -8.98 16.93
CA GLN A 116 4.21 -8.65 15.57
C GLN A 116 3.16 -9.11 14.55
N ALA A 117 2.54 -8.16 13.85
CA ALA A 117 1.59 -8.45 12.81
C ALA A 117 2.23 -9.19 11.62
N GLN A 118 1.45 -10.03 10.95
CA GLN A 118 1.87 -10.70 9.72
C GLN A 118 2.28 -9.66 8.66
N PRO A 119 3.41 -9.87 7.97
CA PRO A 119 3.77 -9.04 6.82
C PRO A 119 2.77 -9.26 5.68
N PRO A 120 2.61 -8.32 4.76
CA PRO A 120 1.94 -8.59 3.51
C PRO A 120 2.69 -9.66 2.70
N TYR A 121 1.95 -10.48 1.94
CA TYR A 121 2.52 -11.53 1.09
C TYR A 121 2.20 -11.29 -0.37
N TYR A 122 3.19 -11.43 -1.24
CA TYR A 122 2.97 -11.49 -2.68
C TYR A 122 2.51 -12.88 -3.09
N LEU A 123 1.35 -12.94 -3.74
CA LEU A 123 0.76 -14.19 -4.25
C LEU A 123 0.23 -13.96 -5.66
N THR A 124 0.37 -14.97 -6.51
CA THR A 124 -0.38 -15.01 -7.78
C THR A 124 -1.72 -15.68 -7.51
N LEU A 125 -2.80 -14.91 -7.61
CA LEU A 125 -4.15 -15.38 -7.32
C LEU A 125 -5.19 -14.68 -8.20
N GLN A 126 -6.34 -15.30 -8.32
CA GLN A 126 -7.49 -14.72 -9.01
C GLN A 126 -8.56 -14.40 -7.98
N MET A 127 -8.84 -13.10 -7.81
CA MET A 127 -9.96 -12.65 -6.99
C MET A 127 -11.27 -12.77 -7.77
N PRO A 128 -12.44 -12.83 -7.10
CA PRO A 128 -13.70 -12.63 -7.78
C PRO A 128 -13.66 -11.36 -8.63
N ASP A 129 -14.34 -11.34 -9.74
CA ASP A 129 -14.37 -10.26 -10.73
C ASP A 129 -13.05 -10.02 -11.50
N GLN A 130 -12.08 -10.93 -11.38
CA GLN A 130 -10.89 -10.94 -12.24
C GLN A 130 -11.02 -12.02 -13.33
N GLU A 131 -10.62 -11.67 -14.55
CA GLU A 131 -10.63 -12.61 -15.69
C GLU A 131 -9.50 -13.64 -15.62
N ALA A 132 -8.37 -13.25 -14.98
CA ALA A 132 -7.18 -14.09 -14.88
C ALA A 132 -6.45 -13.86 -13.55
N PRO A 133 -5.61 -14.84 -13.11
CA PRO A 133 -4.73 -14.65 -11.96
C PRO A 133 -3.76 -13.49 -12.18
N THR A 134 -3.57 -12.68 -11.14
CA THR A 134 -2.62 -11.56 -11.13
C THR A 134 -1.66 -11.66 -9.96
N PHE A 135 -0.47 -11.12 -10.12
CA PHE A 135 0.50 -11.01 -9.04
C PHE A 135 0.06 -9.88 -8.10
N SER A 136 -0.33 -10.23 -6.89
CA SER A 136 -0.99 -9.33 -5.95
C SER A 136 -0.28 -9.31 -4.61
N LEU A 137 -0.27 -8.16 -3.96
CA LEU A 137 0.13 -8.03 -2.56
C LEU A 137 -1.11 -8.22 -1.69
N THR A 138 -1.03 -9.08 -0.67
CA THR A 138 -2.18 -9.57 0.06
C THR A 138 -2.03 -9.49 1.56
N THR A 139 -3.14 -9.46 2.27
CA THR A 139 -3.21 -9.57 3.73
C THR A 139 -4.53 -10.21 4.14
N THR A 140 -4.53 -10.80 5.33
CA THR A 140 -5.73 -11.31 5.99
C THR A 140 -6.12 -10.40 7.15
N TYR A 141 -7.41 -10.44 7.51
CA TYR A 141 -7.93 -9.79 8.70
C TYR A 141 -8.65 -10.79 9.60
N ALA A 142 -8.55 -10.57 10.89
CA ALA A 142 -9.37 -11.22 11.90
C ALA A 142 -10.21 -10.18 12.64
N PRO A 143 -11.40 -10.54 13.16
CA PRO A 143 -12.15 -9.65 14.02
C PRO A 143 -11.38 -9.43 15.33
N THR A 144 -11.49 -8.24 15.90
CA THR A 144 -10.94 -7.97 17.22
C THR A 144 -11.44 -9.02 18.21
N LYS A 145 -10.54 -9.64 18.98
CA LYS A 145 -10.84 -10.69 20.00
C LYS A 145 -11.26 -12.06 19.43
N ARG A 146 -11.11 -12.33 18.14
CA ARG A 146 -11.37 -13.64 17.54
C ARG A 146 -10.22 -14.05 16.63
N GLN A 147 -10.02 -15.37 16.47
CA GLN A 147 -8.95 -15.93 15.62
C GLN A 147 -9.50 -16.51 14.29
N THR A 148 -10.68 -16.07 13.89
CA THR A 148 -11.30 -16.49 12.63
C THR A 148 -10.98 -15.49 11.55
N LEU A 149 -10.92 -15.93 10.28
CA LEU A 149 -10.80 -15.02 9.15
C LEU A 149 -12.04 -14.11 9.07
N ALA A 150 -11.81 -12.80 9.01
CA ALA A 150 -12.87 -11.81 8.81
C ALA A 150 -12.93 -11.36 7.35
N ALA A 151 -11.76 -11.07 6.77
CA ALA A 151 -11.65 -10.60 5.40
C ALA A 151 -10.28 -10.92 4.82
N PHE A 152 -10.20 -10.90 3.50
CA PHE A 152 -8.96 -11.02 2.73
C PHE A 152 -8.87 -9.83 1.78
N MET A 153 -7.77 -9.08 1.86
CA MET A 153 -7.50 -7.93 1.01
C MET A 153 -6.36 -8.24 0.05
N SER A 154 -6.55 -7.89 -1.21
CA SER A 154 -5.49 -7.93 -2.22
C SER A 154 -5.40 -6.61 -2.97
N VAL A 155 -4.19 -6.26 -3.43
CA VAL A 155 -3.95 -5.18 -4.38
C VAL A 155 -3.19 -5.72 -5.57
N ASN A 156 -3.66 -5.43 -6.79
CA ASN A 156 -2.97 -5.85 -8.00
C ASN A 156 -1.64 -5.11 -8.13
N SER A 157 -0.55 -5.87 -8.23
CA SER A 157 0.82 -5.37 -8.34
C SER A 157 1.40 -5.46 -9.74
N ASP A 158 0.72 -6.14 -10.69
CA ASP A 158 1.14 -6.17 -12.08
C ASP A 158 0.85 -4.83 -12.76
N TYR A 159 1.80 -4.37 -13.55
CA TYR A 159 1.62 -3.16 -14.35
C TYR A 159 0.53 -3.36 -15.39
N GLY A 160 -0.38 -2.40 -15.50
CA GLY A 160 -1.52 -2.42 -16.41
C GLY A 160 -2.65 -1.55 -15.89
N ASP A 161 -3.83 -1.68 -16.51
CA ASP A 161 -5.01 -0.86 -16.17
C ASP A 161 -5.51 -1.10 -14.74
N ASP A 162 -5.33 -2.32 -14.25
CA ASP A 162 -5.75 -2.76 -12.91
C ASP A 162 -4.69 -2.53 -11.82
N TYR A 163 -3.51 -1.97 -12.17
CA TYR A 163 -2.45 -1.73 -11.19
C TYR A 163 -2.95 -0.87 -10.01
N GLY A 164 -2.78 -1.39 -8.81
CA GLY A 164 -3.18 -0.71 -7.58
C GLY A 164 -4.66 -0.85 -7.23
N THR A 165 -5.44 -1.61 -8.01
CA THR A 165 -6.83 -1.92 -7.67
C THR A 165 -6.88 -2.82 -6.44
N ILE A 166 -7.56 -2.33 -5.39
CA ILE A 166 -7.77 -3.06 -4.14
C ILE A 166 -9.08 -3.84 -4.24
N ARG A 167 -9.03 -5.12 -3.85
CA ARG A 167 -10.18 -6.01 -3.73
C ARG A 167 -10.23 -6.60 -2.33
N VAL A 168 -11.43 -6.73 -1.78
CA VAL A 168 -11.68 -7.28 -0.44
C VAL A 168 -12.78 -8.33 -0.53
N LEU A 169 -12.54 -9.48 0.10
CA LEU A 169 -13.47 -10.59 0.25
C LEU A 169 -13.89 -10.73 1.70
#